data_bd65d423938a7178f4e11996b54cb652
#
_entry.id   bd65d423938a7178f4e11996b54cb652
#
_cell.length_a   1.000
_cell.length_b   1.000
_cell.length_c   1.000
_cell.angle_alpha   90.00
_cell.angle_beta   90.00
_cell.angle_gamma   90.00
#
_symmetry.space_group_name_H-M   'P 1'
#
loop_
_entity.id
_entity.type
_entity.pdbx_description
1 polymer ?
#
loop_
_entity_poly.entity_id
_entity_poly.type
_entity_poly.pdbx_seq_one_letter_code
_entity_poly.pdbx_strand_id
1 'polypeptide(L)'
;MGALKLYHRGLELDQNQPEAWISIGNIHYYNKDNSQALRAYEKAKDLRPDHARTYNNIGTIHKENGNYPEALSNYKVAFKYDPNYALVCRNIGDVHLKDGNNLEAIDWLHKATGLDPDNLYGWYWLGRAYYRSGKIKESVGHFLRVLSRKPDLPQVHHDLGKAYFGLRKYKEAIEHVKQAMIRNPSIPHYYITLSKIYDSLHQETRALAILDTALTWNRSDPVVWIAKGDIHKQSGRMQEALKCYDMAVSFRSDHWRGYYKKGVALYYLSRLEEAKEALEEALRMKNKDAGSNHFIGMVYLAQNDPDTAFDYLYKASILDSMNADIWFHLGQGCMRLEDWSDAEKYLQRSIELNERNKEALYAIGKVYQKMNELDRSRDHLAIFKKLSDFEKDRDALLTEIRVRPTELKLYRELAIFYEQHDYVTEAAEVLRKSVYLGDKEAKEELNRLKSLIEIDQR
;
A
#
# COMPACT_ATOMS: atom_id res chain seq x y z
N MET A 1 17.12 -31.58 22.63
CA MET A 1 17.66 -31.65 24.03
C MET A 1 19.09 -32.19 24.12
N GLY A 2 19.50 -33.20 23.35
CA GLY A 2 20.87 -33.77 23.43
C GLY A 2 21.99 -32.78 23.12
N ALA A 3 21.92 -32.06 22.02
CA ALA A 3 22.98 -31.14 21.60
C ALA A 3 23.22 -29.99 22.62
N LEU A 4 22.18 -29.43 23.21
CA LEU A 4 22.30 -28.35 24.20
C LEU A 4 23.06 -28.86 25.46
N LYS A 5 22.75 -30.07 25.93
CA LYS A 5 23.47 -30.68 27.07
C LYS A 5 24.94 -30.90 26.75
N LEU A 6 25.29 -31.31 25.53
CA LEU A 6 26.69 -31.51 25.11
C LEU A 6 27.46 -30.20 25.08
N TYR A 7 26.89 -29.12 24.56
CA TYR A 7 27.53 -27.79 24.57
C TYR A 7 27.72 -27.28 26.01
N HIS A 8 26.73 -27.43 26.89
CA HIS A 8 26.87 -27.03 28.30
C HIS A 8 27.98 -27.84 29.00
N ARG A 9 28.05 -29.15 28.76
CA ARG A 9 29.15 -29.99 29.31
C ARG A 9 30.50 -29.56 28.75
N GLY A 10 30.60 -29.19 27.48
CA GLY A 10 31.81 -28.61 26.89
C GLY A 10 32.24 -27.33 27.60
N LEU A 11 31.28 -26.45 27.89
CA LEU A 11 31.51 -25.17 28.60
C LEU A 11 31.86 -25.37 30.11
N GLU A 12 31.46 -26.48 30.73
CA GLU A 12 31.91 -26.84 32.07
C GLU A 12 33.44 -27.19 32.09
N LEU A 13 33.96 -27.70 30.98
CA LEU A 13 35.37 -28.00 30.81
C LEU A 13 36.22 -26.79 30.40
N ASP A 14 35.66 -25.94 29.52
CA ASP A 14 36.26 -24.69 29.07
C ASP A 14 35.20 -23.67 28.75
N GLN A 15 35.10 -22.62 29.57
CA GLN A 15 34.12 -21.54 29.41
C GLN A 15 34.47 -20.54 28.30
N ASN A 16 35.73 -20.55 27.81
CA ASN A 16 36.22 -19.62 26.80
C ASN A 16 36.02 -20.10 25.35
N GLN A 17 34.86 -20.72 25.07
CA GLN A 17 34.51 -21.25 23.75
C GLN A 17 33.38 -20.43 23.10
N PRO A 18 33.68 -19.38 22.34
CA PRO A 18 32.66 -18.54 21.72
C PRO A 18 31.79 -19.32 20.74
N GLU A 19 32.31 -20.29 20.02
CA GLU A 19 31.58 -21.16 19.09
C GLU A 19 30.51 -22.01 19.80
N ALA A 20 30.80 -22.49 21.03
CA ALA A 20 29.81 -23.21 21.84
C ALA A 20 28.66 -22.30 22.24
N TRP A 21 28.96 -21.07 22.66
CA TRP A 21 27.92 -20.07 22.99
C TRP A 21 27.08 -19.67 21.76
N ILE A 22 27.71 -19.53 20.58
CA ILE A 22 26.98 -19.30 19.32
C ILE A 22 26.03 -20.46 19.01
N SER A 23 26.50 -21.70 19.19
CA SER A 23 25.69 -22.90 18.93
C SER A 23 24.51 -23.01 19.91
N ILE A 24 24.72 -22.69 21.17
CA ILE A 24 23.66 -22.61 22.19
C ILE A 24 22.64 -21.52 21.79
N GLY A 25 23.12 -20.34 21.40
CA GLY A 25 22.28 -19.26 20.91
C GLY A 25 21.43 -19.68 19.71
N ASN A 26 22.03 -20.36 18.75
CA ASN A 26 21.30 -20.87 17.56
C ASN A 26 20.21 -21.88 17.98
N ILE A 27 20.48 -22.80 18.91
CA ILE A 27 19.48 -23.77 19.39
C ILE A 27 18.30 -23.04 20.05
N HIS A 28 18.57 -22.06 20.92
CA HIS A 28 17.51 -21.27 21.55
C HIS A 28 16.70 -20.46 20.52
N TYR A 29 17.36 -19.86 19.54
CA TYR A 29 16.70 -19.13 18.45
C TYR A 29 15.76 -20.02 17.63
N TYR A 30 16.20 -21.23 17.24
CA TYR A 30 15.33 -22.19 16.55
C TYR A 30 14.14 -22.67 17.41
N ASN A 31 14.32 -22.72 18.73
CA ASN A 31 13.26 -23.03 19.69
C ASN A 31 12.37 -21.82 20.00
N LYS A 32 12.54 -20.66 19.32
CA LYS A 32 11.79 -19.42 19.54
C LYS A 32 12.03 -18.78 20.93
N ASP A 33 13.08 -19.16 21.62
CA ASP A 33 13.51 -18.55 22.88
C ASP A 33 14.55 -17.45 22.59
N ASN A 34 14.06 -16.32 22.06
CA ASN A 34 14.89 -15.18 21.68
C ASN A 34 15.67 -14.61 22.89
N SER A 35 15.11 -14.72 24.09
CA SER A 35 15.74 -14.22 25.30
C SER A 35 17.01 -15.00 25.65
N GLN A 36 16.94 -16.33 25.67
CA GLN A 36 18.11 -17.16 25.92
C GLN A 36 19.10 -17.12 24.75
N ALA A 37 18.62 -17.03 23.53
CA ALA A 37 19.48 -16.85 22.37
C ALA A 37 20.35 -15.59 22.47
N LEU A 38 19.74 -14.43 22.82
CA LEU A 38 20.49 -13.19 23.04
C LEU A 38 21.55 -13.33 24.14
N ARG A 39 21.20 -13.91 25.28
CA ARG A 39 22.18 -14.15 26.38
C ARG A 39 23.38 -14.96 25.91
N ALA A 40 23.14 -16.00 25.14
CA ALA A 40 24.22 -16.85 24.64
C ALA A 40 25.10 -16.10 23.61
N TYR A 41 24.47 -15.32 22.69
CA TYR A 41 25.25 -14.53 21.74
C TYR A 41 26.03 -13.38 22.39
N GLU A 42 25.49 -12.73 23.45
CA GLU A 42 26.23 -11.74 24.22
C GLU A 42 27.48 -12.37 24.87
N LYS A 43 27.37 -13.57 25.45
CA LYS A 43 28.53 -14.30 25.96
C LYS A 43 29.56 -14.59 24.86
N ALA A 44 29.10 -15.01 23.69
CA ALA A 44 29.99 -15.23 22.54
C ALA A 44 30.69 -13.95 22.10
N LYS A 45 29.95 -12.81 22.08
CA LYS A 45 30.47 -11.47 21.76
C LYS A 45 31.55 -11.02 22.76
N ASP A 46 31.31 -11.20 24.05
CA ASP A 46 32.28 -10.84 25.09
C ASP A 46 33.60 -11.62 24.95
N LEU A 47 33.50 -12.90 24.59
CA LEU A 47 34.67 -13.77 24.36
C LEU A 47 35.39 -13.51 23.03
N ARG A 48 34.65 -13.07 22.01
CA ARG A 48 35.19 -12.81 20.66
C ARG A 48 34.51 -11.60 20.04
N PRO A 49 34.97 -10.38 20.37
CA PRO A 49 34.35 -9.14 19.96
C PRO A 49 34.39 -8.82 18.46
N ASP A 50 35.24 -9.50 17.69
CA ASP A 50 35.43 -9.31 16.25
C ASP A 50 34.65 -10.31 15.38
N HIS A 51 33.83 -11.19 15.98
CA HIS A 51 33.14 -12.24 15.26
C HIS A 51 31.86 -11.75 14.60
N ALA A 52 31.91 -11.44 13.29
CA ALA A 52 30.82 -10.86 12.50
C ALA A 52 29.49 -11.63 12.61
N ARG A 53 29.54 -12.98 12.63
CA ARG A 53 28.32 -13.82 12.71
C ARG A 53 27.54 -13.62 13.99
N THR A 54 28.24 -13.39 15.13
CA THR A 54 27.58 -13.12 16.41
C THR A 54 26.73 -11.86 16.33
N TYR A 55 27.28 -10.78 15.80
CA TYR A 55 26.53 -9.53 15.61
C TYR A 55 25.38 -9.68 14.61
N ASN A 56 25.58 -10.44 13.52
CA ASN A 56 24.48 -10.76 12.60
C ASN A 56 23.33 -11.49 13.31
N ASN A 57 23.63 -12.44 14.18
CA ASN A 57 22.61 -13.21 14.90
C ASN A 57 21.88 -12.35 15.94
N ILE A 58 22.60 -11.51 16.69
CA ILE A 58 21.99 -10.52 17.60
C ILE A 58 21.08 -9.56 16.82
N GLY A 59 21.57 -9.00 15.71
CA GLY A 59 20.79 -8.13 14.83
C GLY A 59 19.53 -8.80 14.30
N THR A 60 19.59 -10.11 13.99
CA THR A 60 18.44 -10.88 13.52
C THR A 60 17.35 -10.98 14.58
N ILE A 61 17.71 -11.21 15.84
CA ILE A 61 16.73 -11.23 16.94
C ILE A 61 16.10 -9.85 17.15
N HIS A 62 16.90 -8.78 17.14
CA HIS A 62 16.36 -7.41 17.23
C HIS A 62 15.39 -7.09 16.09
N LYS A 63 15.74 -7.51 14.86
CA LYS A 63 14.85 -7.36 13.69
C LYS A 63 13.51 -8.09 13.87
N GLU A 64 13.53 -9.33 14.37
CA GLU A 64 12.30 -10.11 14.61
C GLU A 64 11.43 -9.49 15.72
N ASN A 65 12.05 -8.88 16.71
CA ASN A 65 11.35 -8.14 17.77
C ASN A 65 10.86 -6.74 17.33
N GLY A 66 11.14 -6.33 16.09
CA GLY A 66 10.77 -5.00 15.56
C GLY A 66 11.70 -3.86 15.98
N ASN A 67 12.79 -4.15 16.69
CA ASN A 67 13.80 -3.19 17.13
C ASN A 67 14.79 -2.91 15.99
N TYR A 68 14.33 -2.18 14.97
CA TYR A 68 15.11 -1.94 13.74
C TYR A 68 16.38 -1.11 13.95
N PRO A 69 16.42 -0.06 14.79
CA PRO A 69 17.67 0.67 15.07
C PRO A 69 18.77 -0.22 15.66
N GLU A 70 18.46 -1.06 16.64
CA GLU A 70 19.38 -1.99 17.27
C GLU A 70 19.82 -3.08 16.30
N ALA A 71 18.91 -3.58 15.45
CA ALA A 71 19.23 -4.52 14.40
C ALA A 71 20.25 -3.94 13.42
N LEU A 72 20.01 -2.71 12.92
CA LEU A 72 20.94 -2.03 12.01
C LEU A 72 22.29 -1.76 12.64
N SER A 73 22.33 -1.36 13.92
CA SER A 73 23.58 -1.16 14.67
C SER A 73 24.43 -2.43 14.67
N ASN A 74 23.84 -3.56 15.06
CA ASN A 74 24.54 -4.85 15.10
C ASN A 74 24.96 -5.33 13.70
N TYR A 75 24.11 -5.21 12.69
CA TYR A 75 24.47 -5.57 11.31
C TYR A 75 25.62 -4.70 10.76
N LYS A 76 25.65 -3.40 11.06
CA LYS A 76 26.76 -2.51 10.65
C LYS A 76 28.07 -2.90 11.33
N VAL A 77 28.04 -3.34 12.60
CA VAL A 77 29.23 -3.88 13.27
C VAL A 77 29.65 -5.20 12.61
N ALA A 78 28.71 -6.09 12.29
CA ALA A 78 29.01 -7.32 11.57
C ALA A 78 29.67 -7.02 10.20
N PHE A 79 29.15 -6.07 9.44
CA PHE A 79 29.73 -5.65 8.16
C PHE A 79 31.11 -5.01 8.31
N LYS A 80 31.36 -4.28 9.40
CA LYS A 80 32.69 -3.69 9.68
C LYS A 80 33.74 -4.79 9.87
N TYR A 81 33.41 -5.88 10.56
CA TYR A 81 34.32 -7.01 10.79
C TYR A 81 34.43 -7.94 9.58
N ASP A 82 33.37 -8.10 8.79
CA ASP A 82 33.39 -8.86 7.55
C ASP A 82 32.61 -8.11 6.44
N PRO A 83 33.29 -7.26 5.65
CA PRO A 83 32.68 -6.53 4.54
C PRO A 83 32.18 -7.43 3.39
N ASN A 84 32.66 -8.70 3.33
CA ASN A 84 32.25 -9.67 2.31
C ASN A 84 31.09 -10.55 2.77
N TYR A 85 30.48 -10.25 3.91
CA TYR A 85 29.36 -11.04 4.44
C TYR A 85 28.03 -10.65 3.74
N ALA A 86 27.77 -11.27 2.59
CA ALA A 86 26.58 -11.00 1.75
C ALA A 86 25.25 -11.07 2.54
N LEU A 87 25.14 -12.04 3.49
CA LEU A 87 23.96 -12.20 4.34
C LEU A 87 23.68 -10.94 5.18
N VAL A 88 24.70 -10.30 5.72
CA VAL A 88 24.58 -9.07 6.51
C VAL A 88 24.08 -7.95 5.63
N CYS A 89 24.65 -7.77 4.43
CA CYS A 89 24.19 -6.75 3.48
C CYS A 89 22.71 -6.95 3.14
N ARG A 90 22.29 -8.20 2.90
CA ARG A 90 20.86 -8.52 2.66
C ARG A 90 19.98 -8.19 3.87
N ASN A 91 20.42 -8.53 5.08
CA ASN A 91 19.67 -8.28 6.31
C ASN A 91 19.51 -6.77 6.58
N ILE A 92 20.55 -5.96 6.31
CA ILE A 92 20.47 -4.50 6.38
C ILE A 92 19.44 -3.99 5.37
N GLY A 93 19.48 -4.47 4.12
CA GLY A 93 18.51 -4.11 3.09
C GLY A 93 17.07 -4.49 3.46
N ASP A 94 16.86 -5.68 4.07
CA ASP A 94 15.53 -6.10 4.56
C ASP A 94 15.01 -5.16 5.65
N VAL A 95 15.86 -4.74 6.59
CA VAL A 95 15.45 -3.79 7.65
C VAL A 95 15.10 -2.43 7.05
N HIS A 96 15.91 -1.89 6.14
CA HIS A 96 15.60 -0.63 5.45
C HIS A 96 14.27 -0.72 4.68
N LEU A 97 13.95 -1.87 4.04
CA LEU A 97 12.65 -2.08 3.40
C LEU A 97 11.48 -2.04 4.39
N LYS A 98 11.65 -2.60 5.59
CA LYS A 98 10.61 -2.61 6.63
C LYS A 98 10.39 -1.22 7.22
N ASP A 99 11.45 -0.44 7.30
CA ASP A 99 11.46 0.95 7.78
C ASP A 99 11.02 1.97 6.71
N GLY A 100 10.81 1.53 5.46
CA GLY A 100 10.37 2.39 4.35
C GLY A 100 11.51 3.08 3.59
N ASN A 101 12.76 2.89 4.00
CA ASN A 101 13.96 3.47 3.40
C ASN A 101 14.37 2.68 2.14
N ASN A 102 13.57 2.81 1.07
CA ASN A 102 13.68 1.95 -0.11
C ASN A 102 14.98 2.18 -0.91
N LEU A 103 15.55 3.38 -0.92
CA LEU A 103 16.79 3.68 -1.65
C LEU A 103 17.99 3.04 -0.97
N GLU A 104 18.12 3.22 0.34
CA GLU A 104 19.17 2.56 1.14
C GLU A 104 19.07 1.02 1.05
N ALA A 105 17.84 0.50 1.00
CA ALA A 105 17.62 -0.93 0.80
C ALA A 105 18.19 -1.41 -0.55
N ILE A 106 17.99 -0.66 -1.63
CA ILE A 106 18.52 -0.98 -2.96
C ILE A 106 20.04 -1.06 -2.90
N ASP A 107 20.71 -0.08 -2.31
CA ASP A 107 22.18 -0.02 -2.24
C ASP A 107 22.77 -1.23 -1.49
N TRP A 108 22.20 -1.59 -0.34
CA TRP A 108 22.65 -2.72 0.44
C TRP A 108 22.35 -4.06 -0.24
N LEU A 109 21.19 -4.18 -0.93
CA LEU A 109 20.84 -5.40 -1.65
C LEU A 109 21.68 -5.57 -2.93
N HIS A 110 22.12 -4.47 -3.57
CA HIS A 110 23.11 -4.54 -4.65
C HIS A 110 24.45 -5.07 -4.15
N LYS A 111 24.93 -4.60 -2.99
CA LYS A 111 26.14 -5.18 -2.36
C LYS A 111 25.96 -6.67 -2.08
N ALA A 112 24.80 -7.07 -1.53
CA ALA A 112 24.51 -8.46 -1.23
C ALA A 112 24.52 -9.35 -2.49
N THR A 113 23.89 -8.90 -3.58
CA THR A 113 23.85 -9.65 -4.86
C THR A 113 25.17 -9.62 -5.62
N GLY A 114 26.01 -8.61 -5.39
CA GLY A 114 27.38 -8.55 -5.93
C GLY A 114 28.33 -9.54 -5.22
N LEU A 115 28.18 -9.66 -3.88
CA LEU A 115 28.99 -10.60 -3.07
C LEU A 115 28.56 -12.06 -3.23
N ASP A 116 27.27 -12.31 -3.41
CA ASP A 116 26.70 -13.65 -3.59
C ASP A 116 25.68 -13.65 -4.73
N PRO A 117 26.15 -13.71 -6.01
CA PRO A 117 25.26 -13.65 -7.19
C PRO A 117 24.34 -14.86 -7.36
N ASP A 118 24.66 -15.99 -6.75
CA ASP A 118 23.86 -17.21 -6.83
C ASP A 118 22.74 -17.26 -5.80
N ASN A 119 22.75 -16.36 -4.83
CA ASN A 119 21.74 -16.27 -3.79
C ASN A 119 20.46 -15.60 -4.32
N LEU A 120 19.48 -16.42 -4.68
CA LEU A 120 18.21 -15.95 -5.23
C LEU A 120 17.39 -15.08 -4.26
N TYR A 121 17.58 -15.24 -2.95
CA TYR A 121 16.92 -14.37 -1.96
C TYR A 121 17.40 -12.93 -2.04
N GLY A 122 18.69 -12.68 -2.32
CA GLY A 122 19.22 -11.35 -2.57
C GLY A 122 18.50 -10.67 -3.73
N TRP A 123 18.40 -11.35 -4.86
CA TRP A 123 17.71 -10.86 -6.06
C TRP A 123 16.20 -10.65 -5.83
N TYR A 124 15.55 -11.53 -5.08
CA TYR A 124 14.13 -11.37 -4.73
C TYR A 124 13.90 -10.10 -3.91
N TRP A 125 14.70 -9.88 -2.86
CA TRP A 125 14.57 -8.69 -2.03
C TRP A 125 14.92 -7.41 -2.79
N LEU A 126 15.91 -7.46 -3.69
CA LEU A 126 16.25 -6.34 -4.56
C LEU A 126 15.08 -6.00 -5.50
N GLY A 127 14.42 -6.99 -6.09
CA GLY A 127 13.20 -6.79 -6.88
C GLY A 127 12.08 -6.11 -6.06
N ARG A 128 11.90 -6.52 -4.81
CA ARG A 128 10.93 -5.88 -3.90
C ARG A 128 11.30 -4.44 -3.54
N ALA A 129 12.58 -4.15 -3.35
CA ALA A 129 13.06 -2.80 -3.08
C ALA A 129 12.81 -1.87 -4.27
N TYR A 130 13.11 -2.31 -5.48
CA TYR A 130 12.78 -1.58 -6.70
C TYR A 130 11.26 -1.37 -6.88
N TYR A 131 10.45 -2.39 -6.60
CA TYR A 131 9.00 -2.26 -6.66
C TYR A 131 8.48 -1.18 -5.70
N ARG A 132 8.97 -1.18 -4.45
CA ARG A 132 8.56 -0.21 -3.42
C ARG A 132 9.06 1.21 -3.68
N SER A 133 10.20 1.35 -4.36
CA SER A 133 10.72 2.66 -4.78
C SER A 133 10.04 3.23 -6.03
N GLY A 134 9.03 2.53 -6.59
CA GLY A 134 8.34 2.93 -7.81
C GLY A 134 9.08 2.54 -9.11
N LYS A 135 10.30 2.00 -9.03
CA LYS A 135 11.08 1.53 -10.18
C LYS A 135 10.59 0.13 -10.62
N ILE A 136 9.34 0.10 -11.12
CA ILE A 136 8.62 -1.17 -11.36
C ILE A 136 9.22 -1.96 -12.52
N LYS A 137 9.75 -1.29 -13.55
CA LYS A 137 10.39 -1.98 -14.71
C LYS A 137 11.61 -2.79 -14.25
N GLU A 138 12.45 -2.20 -13.40
CA GLU A 138 13.65 -2.83 -12.85
C GLU A 138 13.27 -4.02 -11.94
N SER A 139 12.23 -3.88 -11.15
CA SER A 139 11.75 -4.96 -10.27
C SER A 139 11.39 -6.22 -11.05
N VAL A 140 10.75 -6.08 -12.23
CA VAL A 140 10.39 -7.19 -13.11
C VAL A 140 11.63 -8.00 -13.52
N GLY A 141 12.73 -7.33 -13.91
CA GLY A 141 13.97 -8.00 -14.29
C GLY A 141 14.53 -8.88 -13.17
N HIS A 142 14.51 -8.39 -11.94
CA HIS A 142 15.00 -9.13 -10.78
C HIS A 142 14.10 -10.33 -10.44
N PHE A 143 12.77 -10.19 -10.47
CA PHE A 143 11.86 -11.31 -10.25
C PHE A 143 11.99 -12.39 -11.35
N LEU A 144 12.11 -11.99 -12.62
CA LEU A 144 12.34 -12.94 -13.73
C LEU A 144 13.67 -13.69 -13.56
N ARG A 145 14.74 -13.02 -13.12
CA ARG A 145 16.02 -13.69 -12.81
C ARG A 145 15.85 -14.77 -11.74
N VAL A 146 15.05 -14.51 -10.70
CA VAL A 146 14.76 -15.53 -9.67
C VAL A 146 13.99 -16.70 -10.27
N LEU A 147 12.94 -16.44 -11.04
CA LEU A 147 12.09 -17.47 -11.64
C LEU A 147 12.81 -18.28 -12.73
N SER A 148 13.80 -17.71 -13.43
CA SER A 148 14.62 -18.47 -14.39
C SER A 148 15.44 -19.58 -13.75
N ARG A 149 15.79 -19.43 -12.46
CA ARG A 149 16.53 -20.45 -11.69
C ARG A 149 15.63 -21.33 -10.83
N LYS A 150 14.53 -20.76 -10.31
CA LYS A 150 13.52 -21.45 -9.49
C LYS A 150 12.10 -21.03 -9.94
N PRO A 151 11.51 -21.75 -10.90
CA PRO A 151 10.21 -21.38 -11.49
C PRO A 151 9.01 -21.64 -10.55
N ASP A 152 9.21 -22.38 -9.44
CA ASP A 152 8.12 -22.82 -8.57
C ASP A 152 8.01 -21.99 -7.26
N LEU A 153 8.31 -20.70 -7.31
CA LEU A 153 8.22 -19.80 -6.15
C LEU A 153 6.94 -18.94 -6.21
N PRO A 154 5.87 -19.34 -5.48
CA PRO A 154 4.57 -18.66 -5.57
C PRO A 154 4.64 -17.18 -5.15
N GLN A 155 5.46 -16.85 -4.14
CA GLN A 155 5.62 -15.46 -3.69
C GLN A 155 6.25 -14.58 -4.78
N VAL A 156 7.21 -15.12 -5.55
CA VAL A 156 7.87 -14.39 -6.63
C VAL A 156 6.91 -14.18 -7.80
N HIS A 157 6.13 -15.20 -8.15
CA HIS A 157 5.05 -15.08 -9.14
C HIS A 157 4.04 -14.02 -8.73
N HIS A 158 3.60 -14.01 -7.47
CA HIS A 158 2.66 -13.00 -7.00
C HIS A 158 3.24 -11.57 -7.08
N ASP A 159 4.49 -11.36 -6.60
CA ASP A 159 5.11 -10.03 -6.63
C ASP A 159 5.40 -9.59 -8.08
N LEU A 160 5.77 -10.51 -8.98
CA LEU A 160 5.90 -10.24 -10.42
C LEU A 160 4.54 -9.89 -11.05
N GLY A 161 3.48 -10.59 -10.68
CA GLY A 161 2.11 -10.27 -11.10
C GLY A 161 1.69 -8.86 -10.68
N LYS A 162 2.02 -8.45 -9.45
CA LYS A 162 1.80 -7.08 -8.97
C LYS A 162 2.63 -6.06 -9.76
N ALA A 163 3.88 -6.38 -10.06
CA ALA A 163 4.74 -5.51 -10.86
C ALA A 163 4.19 -5.32 -12.29
N TYR A 164 3.76 -6.39 -12.95
CA TYR A 164 3.09 -6.29 -14.24
C TYR A 164 1.77 -5.52 -14.18
N PHE A 165 0.99 -5.69 -13.10
CA PHE A 165 -0.22 -4.88 -12.87
C PHE A 165 0.11 -3.39 -12.75
N GLY A 166 1.15 -3.03 -12.00
CA GLY A 166 1.65 -1.65 -11.90
C GLY A 166 2.10 -1.09 -13.26
N LEU A 167 2.62 -1.94 -14.16
CA LEU A 167 2.97 -1.58 -15.54
C LEU A 167 1.78 -1.63 -16.51
N ARG A 168 0.57 -1.89 -16.04
CA ARG A 168 -0.66 -2.08 -16.85
C ARG A 168 -0.54 -3.21 -17.89
N LYS A 169 0.33 -4.19 -17.63
CA LYS A 169 0.46 -5.43 -18.41
C LYS A 169 -0.48 -6.49 -17.83
N TYR A 170 -1.78 -6.30 -18.10
CA TYR A 170 -2.84 -7.08 -17.45
C TYR A 170 -2.79 -8.57 -17.73
N LYS A 171 -2.41 -8.97 -18.97
CA LYS A 171 -2.33 -10.38 -19.35
C LYS A 171 -1.25 -11.11 -18.56
N GLU A 172 -0.06 -10.55 -18.52
CA GLU A 172 1.08 -11.08 -17.77
C GLU A 172 0.80 -11.06 -16.26
N ALA A 173 0.17 -10.00 -15.76
CA ALA A 173 -0.21 -9.89 -14.37
C ALA A 173 -1.15 -11.03 -13.93
N ILE A 174 -2.21 -11.28 -14.70
CA ILE A 174 -3.17 -12.35 -14.44
C ILE A 174 -2.49 -13.72 -14.49
N GLU A 175 -1.65 -13.95 -15.51
CA GLU A 175 -0.93 -15.21 -15.67
C GLU A 175 -0.08 -15.52 -14.43
N HIS A 176 0.77 -14.57 -14.01
CA HIS A 176 1.66 -14.78 -12.88
C HIS A 176 0.91 -14.89 -11.56
N VAL A 177 -0.13 -14.11 -11.31
CA VAL A 177 -0.94 -14.28 -10.09
C VAL A 177 -1.62 -15.66 -10.07
N LYS A 178 -2.15 -16.15 -11.21
CA LYS A 178 -2.70 -17.50 -11.31
C LYS A 178 -1.64 -18.58 -11.05
N GLN A 179 -0.40 -18.40 -11.54
CA GLN A 179 0.70 -19.31 -11.22
C GLN A 179 0.99 -19.37 -9.71
N ALA A 180 0.90 -18.24 -9.00
CA ALA A 180 1.03 -18.23 -7.55
C ALA A 180 -0.13 -19.00 -6.87
N MET A 181 -1.36 -18.80 -7.32
CA MET A 181 -2.57 -19.48 -6.79
C MET A 181 -2.51 -21.00 -6.99
N ILE A 182 -2.08 -21.48 -8.17
CA ILE A 182 -1.95 -22.91 -8.45
C ILE A 182 -0.97 -23.58 -7.49
N ARG A 183 0.16 -22.91 -7.18
CA ARG A 183 1.23 -23.48 -6.33
C ARG A 183 0.90 -23.39 -4.84
N ASN A 184 0.14 -22.40 -4.42
CA ASN A 184 -0.29 -22.24 -3.04
C ASN A 184 -1.69 -21.60 -2.99
N PRO A 185 -2.76 -22.40 -3.12
CA PRO A 185 -4.12 -21.89 -3.23
C PRO A 185 -4.71 -21.37 -1.92
N SER A 186 -4.07 -21.61 -0.78
CA SER A 186 -4.60 -21.17 0.51
C SER A 186 -4.26 -19.71 0.88
N ILE A 187 -3.51 -18.99 0.03
CA ILE A 187 -3.03 -17.64 0.35
C ILE A 187 -4.03 -16.58 -0.17
N PRO A 188 -4.78 -15.88 0.71
CA PRO A 188 -5.83 -14.94 0.33
C PRO A 188 -5.35 -13.78 -0.55
N HIS A 189 -4.13 -13.29 -0.30
CA HIS A 189 -3.57 -12.14 -1.01
C HIS A 189 -3.43 -12.36 -2.52
N TYR A 190 -3.30 -13.60 -3.00
CA TYR A 190 -3.25 -13.89 -4.43
C TYR A 190 -4.60 -13.62 -5.09
N TYR A 191 -5.68 -14.07 -4.46
CA TYR A 191 -7.05 -13.84 -4.92
C TYR A 191 -7.40 -12.34 -4.88
N ILE A 192 -7.02 -11.65 -3.81
CA ILE A 192 -7.25 -10.21 -3.68
C ILE A 192 -6.51 -9.44 -4.78
N THR A 193 -5.28 -9.83 -5.12
CA THR A 193 -4.56 -9.19 -6.22
C THR A 193 -5.25 -9.46 -7.56
N LEU A 194 -5.65 -10.71 -7.82
CA LEU A 194 -6.36 -11.06 -9.05
C LEU A 194 -7.71 -10.35 -9.17
N SER A 195 -8.46 -10.26 -8.07
CA SER A 195 -9.73 -9.54 -8.05
C SER A 195 -9.55 -8.04 -8.36
N LYS A 196 -8.52 -7.40 -7.80
CA LYS A 196 -8.18 -6.00 -8.12
C LYS A 196 -7.82 -5.79 -9.59
N ILE A 197 -7.13 -6.76 -10.21
CA ILE A 197 -6.84 -6.70 -11.65
C ILE A 197 -8.14 -6.75 -12.45
N TYR A 198 -9.06 -7.70 -12.15
CA TYR A 198 -10.34 -7.79 -12.84
C TYR A 198 -11.23 -6.56 -12.60
N ASP A 199 -11.24 -6.03 -11.39
CA ASP A 199 -11.97 -4.80 -11.06
C ASP A 199 -11.45 -3.60 -11.86
N SER A 200 -10.13 -3.43 -11.98
CA SER A 200 -9.52 -2.39 -12.80
C SER A 200 -9.84 -2.53 -14.30
N LEU A 201 -10.21 -3.73 -14.74
CA LEU A 201 -10.68 -4.02 -16.10
C LEU A 201 -12.21 -3.90 -16.23
N HIS A 202 -12.91 -3.39 -15.21
CA HIS A 202 -14.38 -3.30 -15.12
C HIS A 202 -15.08 -4.67 -15.22
N GLN A 203 -14.39 -5.75 -14.87
CA GLN A 203 -14.93 -7.12 -14.86
C GLN A 203 -15.35 -7.52 -13.45
N GLU A 204 -16.28 -6.77 -12.89
CA GLU A 204 -16.71 -6.89 -11.49
C GLU A 204 -17.19 -8.30 -11.12
N THR A 205 -18.00 -8.93 -11.97
CA THR A 205 -18.50 -10.28 -11.71
C THR A 205 -17.34 -11.27 -11.54
N ARG A 206 -16.29 -11.17 -12.35
CA ARG A 206 -15.09 -11.99 -12.22
C ARG A 206 -14.31 -11.68 -10.96
N ALA A 207 -14.19 -10.39 -10.62
CA ALA A 207 -13.50 -9.97 -9.42
C ALA A 207 -14.16 -10.54 -8.15
N LEU A 208 -15.50 -10.49 -8.06
CA LEU A 208 -16.26 -11.05 -6.96
C LEU A 208 -16.16 -12.59 -6.91
N ALA A 209 -16.28 -13.28 -8.04
CA ALA A 209 -16.17 -14.74 -8.11
C ALA A 209 -14.80 -15.26 -7.62
N ILE A 210 -13.71 -14.52 -7.91
CA ILE A 210 -12.37 -14.84 -7.41
C ILE A 210 -12.30 -14.73 -5.88
N LEU A 211 -12.92 -13.70 -5.29
CA LEU A 211 -12.97 -13.55 -3.83
C LEU A 211 -13.86 -14.61 -3.18
N ASP A 212 -14.96 -15.01 -3.83
CA ASP A 212 -15.80 -16.13 -3.36
C ASP A 212 -15.00 -17.44 -3.37
N THR A 213 -14.14 -17.66 -4.37
CA THR A 213 -13.21 -18.79 -4.38
C THR A 213 -12.23 -18.73 -3.20
N ALA A 214 -11.69 -17.55 -2.86
CA ALA A 214 -10.84 -17.41 -1.69
C ALA A 214 -11.56 -17.79 -0.38
N LEU A 215 -12.84 -17.44 -0.25
CA LEU A 215 -13.66 -17.76 0.92
C LEU A 215 -14.02 -19.25 1.02
N THR A 216 -13.85 -20.06 -0.02
CA THR A 216 -13.96 -21.53 0.10
C THR A 216 -12.80 -22.13 0.88
N TRP A 217 -11.62 -21.52 0.84
CA TRP A 217 -10.45 -21.93 1.62
C TRP A 217 -10.51 -21.47 3.08
N ASN A 218 -10.93 -20.24 3.30
CA ASN A 218 -11.10 -19.68 4.63
C ASN A 218 -12.27 -18.68 4.65
N ARG A 219 -13.43 -19.16 5.03
CA ARG A 219 -14.67 -18.35 5.09
C ARG A 219 -14.58 -17.20 6.10
N SER A 220 -13.74 -17.33 7.10
CA SER A 220 -13.58 -16.34 8.17
C SER A 220 -12.43 -15.35 7.95
N ASP A 221 -11.84 -15.28 6.74
CA ASP A 221 -10.76 -14.35 6.46
C ASP A 221 -11.27 -12.90 6.31
N PRO A 222 -10.97 -12.01 7.26
CA PRO A 222 -11.50 -10.64 7.25
C PRO A 222 -10.97 -9.82 6.09
N VAL A 223 -9.75 -10.12 5.60
CA VAL A 223 -9.11 -9.35 4.52
C VAL A 223 -9.81 -9.61 3.18
N VAL A 224 -10.29 -10.85 2.96
CA VAL A 224 -11.08 -11.20 1.78
C VAL A 224 -12.47 -10.54 1.82
N TRP A 225 -13.11 -10.54 2.97
CA TRP A 225 -14.41 -9.86 3.15
C TRP A 225 -14.28 -8.35 2.92
N ILE A 226 -13.22 -7.72 3.45
CA ILE A 226 -12.93 -6.30 3.19
C ILE A 226 -12.73 -6.05 1.70
N ALA A 227 -11.93 -6.88 1.02
CA ALA A 227 -11.71 -6.73 -0.42
C ALA A 227 -13.01 -6.84 -1.23
N LYS A 228 -13.90 -7.77 -0.84
CA LYS A 228 -15.22 -7.92 -1.46
C LYS A 228 -16.10 -6.69 -1.23
N GLY A 229 -16.09 -6.16 -0.02
CA GLY A 229 -16.78 -4.91 0.32
C GLY A 229 -16.23 -3.70 -0.47
N ASP A 230 -14.92 -3.63 -0.65
CA ASP A 230 -14.29 -2.55 -1.44
C ASP A 230 -14.77 -2.55 -2.90
N ILE A 231 -14.94 -3.73 -3.53
CA ILE A 231 -15.51 -3.84 -4.89
C ILE A 231 -16.96 -3.37 -4.91
N HIS A 232 -17.80 -3.82 -3.96
CA HIS A 232 -19.19 -3.35 -3.88
C HIS A 232 -19.26 -1.83 -3.69
N LYS A 233 -18.40 -1.26 -2.82
CA LYS A 233 -18.30 0.19 -2.62
C LYS A 233 -17.97 0.93 -3.93
N GLN A 234 -16.98 0.47 -4.69
CA GLN A 234 -16.58 1.08 -5.97
C GLN A 234 -17.71 1.04 -7.02
N SER A 235 -18.56 0.01 -6.94
CA SER A 235 -19.74 -0.12 -7.80
C SER A 235 -20.96 0.65 -7.28
N GLY A 236 -20.81 1.48 -6.24
CA GLY A 236 -21.90 2.25 -5.63
C GLY A 236 -22.88 1.43 -4.77
N ARG A 237 -22.64 0.12 -4.59
CA ARG A 237 -23.48 -0.75 -3.77
C ARG A 237 -23.06 -0.73 -2.30
N MET A 238 -23.30 0.42 -1.65
CA MET A 238 -22.80 0.70 -0.30
C MET A 238 -23.42 -0.24 0.75
N GLN A 239 -24.67 -0.67 0.55
CA GLN A 239 -25.33 -1.58 1.49
C GLN A 239 -24.70 -3.00 1.45
N GLU A 240 -24.35 -3.49 0.27
CA GLU A 240 -23.62 -4.75 0.09
C GLU A 240 -22.21 -4.67 0.63
N ALA A 241 -21.54 -3.51 0.44
CA ALA A 241 -20.25 -3.25 1.04
C ALA A 241 -20.30 -3.33 2.57
N LEU A 242 -21.31 -2.69 3.19
CA LEU A 242 -21.51 -2.75 4.64
C LEU A 242 -21.69 -4.19 5.14
N LYS A 243 -22.49 -5.02 4.47
CA LYS A 243 -22.63 -6.44 4.82
C LYS A 243 -21.29 -7.17 4.82
N CYS A 244 -20.44 -6.91 3.83
CA CYS A 244 -19.12 -7.52 3.76
C CYS A 244 -18.21 -7.06 4.90
N TYR A 245 -18.25 -5.77 5.25
CA TYR A 245 -17.46 -5.23 6.36
C TYR A 245 -17.97 -5.74 7.72
N ASP A 246 -19.30 -5.92 7.87
CA ASP A 246 -19.87 -6.56 9.05
C ASP A 246 -19.38 -8.01 9.21
N MET A 247 -19.32 -8.77 8.11
CA MET A 247 -18.73 -10.12 8.14
C MET A 247 -17.25 -10.07 8.56
N ALA A 248 -16.48 -9.12 8.05
CA ALA A 248 -15.07 -9.01 8.41
C ALA A 248 -14.86 -8.77 9.91
N VAL A 249 -15.62 -7.88 10.54
CA VAL A 249 -15.52 -7.58 11.98
C VAL A 249 -16.15 -8.67 12.85
N SER A 250 -17.16 -9.39 12.37
CA SER A 250 -17.76 -10.51 13.10
C SER A 250 -16.82 -11.71 13.23
N PHE A 251 -16.01 -11.98 12.22
CA PHE A 251 -15.01 -13.05 12.26
C PHE A 251 -13.74 -12.67 13.02
N ARG A 252 -13.40 -11.39 13.04
CA ARG A 252 -12.20 -10.89 13.71
C ARG A 252 -12.43 -9.51 14.30
N SER A 253 -12.82 -9.49 15.58
CA SER A 253 -13.18 -8.28 16.31
C SER A 253 -11.98 -7.35 16.63
N ASP A 254 -10.74 -7.80 16.45
CA ASP A 254 -9.53 -7.00 16.63
C ASP A 254 -8.98 -6.41 15.32
N HIS A 255 -9.77 -6.42 14.24
CA HIS A 255 -9.34 -5.99 12.93
C HIS A 255 -9.75 -4.53 12.67
N TRP A 256 -8.92 -3.55 13.08
CA TRP A 256 -9.19 -2.12 12.98
C TRP A 256 -9.64 -1.65 11.59
N ARG A 257 -9.07 -2.21 10.51
CA ARG A 257 -9.46 -1.85 9.12
C ARG A 257 -10.89 -2.24 8.79
N GLY A 258 -11.38 -3.33 9.34
CA GLY A 258 -12.79 -3.75 9.19
C GLY A 258 -13.73 -2.72 9.77
N TYR A 259 -13.46 -2.27 11.01
CA TYR A 259 -14.24 -1.23 11.66
C TYR A 259 -14.14 0.12 10.95
N TYR A 260 -12.95 0.54 10.51
CA TYR A 260 -12.77 1.73 9.69
C TYR A 260 -13.64 1.69 8.42
N LYS A 261 -13.56 0.59 7.65
CA LYS A 261 -14.34 0.42 6.41
C LYS A 261 -15.86 0.37 6.68
N LYS A 262 -16.26 -0.28 7.77
CA LYS A 262 -17.65 -0.29 8.25
C LYS A 262 -18.12 1.14 8.58
N GLY A 263 -17.36 1.89 9.34
CA GLY A 263 -17.68 3.27 9.69
C GLY A 263 -17.80 4.18 8.48
N VAL A 264 -16.88 4.06 7.52
CA VAL A 264 -16.96 4.79 6.24
C VAL A 264 -18.23 4.44 5.46
N ALA A 265 -18.59 3.15 5.39
CA ALA A 265 -19.82 2.74 4.70
C ALA A 265 -21.08 3.26 5.39
N LEU A 266 -21.12 3.24 6.71
CA LEU A 266 -22.23 3.76 7.51
C LEU A 266 -22.37 5.28 7.34
N TYR A 267 -21.26 6.03 7.27
CA TYR A 267 -21.28 7.46 6.97
C TYR A 267 -21.95 7.74 5.63
N TYR A 268 -21.56 7.04 4.56
CA TYR A 268 -22.17 7.21 3.24
C TYR A 268 -23.64 6.75 3.17
N LEU A 269 -24.06 5.90 4.10
CA LEU A 269 -25.47 5.52 4.27
C LEU A 269 -26.23 6.44 5.23
N SER A 270 -25.62 7.56 5.65
CA SER A 270 -26.18 8.54 6.58
C SER A 270 -26.54 7.96 7.97
N ARG A 271 -25.94 6.83 8.36
CA ARG A 271 -26.09 6.19 9.67
C ARG A 271 -25.00 6.72 10.61
N LEU A 272 -25.10 8.02 10.95
CA LEU A 272 -24.01 8.79 11.54
C LEU A 272 -23.55 8.28 12.92
N GLU A 273 -24.50 7.92 13.83
CA GLU A 273 -24.13 7.40 15.15
C GLU A 273 -23.38 6.08 15.07
N GLU A 274 -23.88 5.15 14.25
CA GLU A 274 -23.23 3.87 14.05
C GLU A 274 -21.87 4.01 13.34
N ALA A 275 -21.75 5.01 12.44
CA ALA A 275 -20.48 5.34 11.80
C ALA A 275 -19.45 5.80 12.84
N LYS A 276 -19.85 6.69 13.76
CA LYS A 276 -19.00 7.17 14.85
C LYS A 276 -18.52 6.01 15.73
N GLU A 277 -19.44 5.18 16.21
CA GLU A 277 -19.10 4.01 17.04
C GLU A 277 -18.08 3.08 16.36
N ALA A 278 -18.28 2.77 15.08
CA ALA A 278 -17.37 1.91 14.34
C ALA A 278 -15.97 2.58 14.14
N LEU A 279 -15.91 3.88 13.87
CA LEU A 279 -14.66 4.61 13.69
C LEU A 279 -13.90 4.78 15.02
N GLU A 280 -14.60 5.00 16.12
CA GLU A 280 -14.00 5.04 17.46
C GLU A 280 -13.44 3.68 17.86
N GLU A 281 -14.11 2.57 17.47
CA GLU A 281 -13.58 1.22 17.67
C GLU A 281 -12.29 1.02 16.88
N ALA A 282 -12.23 1.50 15.62
CA ALA A 282 -11.00 1.47 14.83
C ALA A 282 -9.87 2.28 15.52
N LEU A 283 -10.17 3.46 16.08
CA LEU A 283 -9.18 4.28 16.81
C LEU A 283 -8.70 3.65 18.10
N ARG A 284 -9.56 2.92 18.84
CA ARG A 284 -9.13 2.17 20.03
C ARG A 284 -8.04 1.15 19.71
N MET A 285 -8.13 0.51 18.54
CA MET A 285 -7.13 -0.47 18.08
C MET A 285 -5.91 0.21 17.44
N LYS A 286 -6.10 1.35 16.78
CA LYS A 286 -5.05 2.10 16.10
C LYS A 286 -5.22 3.61 16.38
N ASN A 287 -4.71 4.06 17.49
CA ASN A 287 -4.90 5.43 18.01
C ASN A 287 -4.37 6.56 17.09
N LYS A 288 -3.44 6.26 16.19
CA LYS A 288 -2.87 7.21 15.21
C LYS A 288 -3.33 6.88 13.79
N ASP A 289 -4.63 6.76 13.56
CA ASP A 289 -5.20 6.56 12.23
C ASP A 289 -5.81 7.85 11.68
N ALA A 290 -5.15 8.42 10.66
CA ALA A 290 -5.62 9.65 10.02
C ALA A 290 -7.02 9.48 9.41
N GLY A 291 -7.28 8.35 8.75
CA GLY A 291 -8.56 8.08 8.11
C GLY A 291 -9.74 8.05 9.08
N SER A 292 -9.57 7.36 10.22
CA SER A 292 -10.61 7.30 11.25
C SER A 292 -10.88 8.67 11.87
N ASN A 293 -9.83 9.44 12.21
CA ASN A 293 -10.01 10.83 12.68
C ASN A 293 -10.71 11.69 11.63
N HIS A 294 -10.33 11.58 10.37
CA HIS A 294 -10.95 12.32 9.28
C HIS A 294 -12.45 12.04 9.17
N PHE A 295 -12.86 10.76 9.13
CA PHE A 295 -14.26 10.41 9.00
C PHE A 295 -15.08 10.71 10.27
N ILE A 296 -14.51 10.64 11.46
CA ILE A 296 -15.19 11.14 12.70
C ILE A 296 -15.44 12.64 12.59
N GLY A 297 -14.45 13.42 12.14
CA GLY A 297 -14.63 14.84 11.89
C GLY A 297 -15.74 15.11 10.87
N MET A 298 -15.81 14.32 9.80
CA MET A 298 -16.90 14.42 8.80
C MET A 298 -18.28 14.07 9.41
N VAL A 299 -18.34 13.09 10.33
CA VAL A 299 -19.58 12.78 11.06
C VAL A 299 -20.03 13.99 11.89
N TYR A 300 -19.13 14.62 12.64
CA TYR A 300 -19.47 15.80 13.45
C TYR A 300 -19.85 17.00 12.56
N LEU A 301 -19.20 17.19 11.39
CA LEU A 301 -19.67 18.18 10.42
C LEU A 301 -21.11 17.89 9.94
N ALA A 302 -21.43 16.62 9.68
CA ALA A 302 -22.78 16.22 9.25
C ALA A 302 -23.82 16.40 10.38
N GLN A 303 -23.41 16.30 11.63
CA GLN A 303 -24.23 16.56 12.82
C GLN A 303 -24.31 18.06 13.20
N ASN A 304 -23.67 18.92 12.42
CA ASN A 304 -23.60 20.37 12.66
C ASN A 304 -22.88 20.76 13.97
N ASP A 305 -21.85 19.99 14.34
CA ASP A 305 -20.91 20.28 15.43
C ASP A 305 -19.51 20.58 14.83
N PRO A 306 -19.27 21.80 14.32
CA PRO A 306 -18.00 22.14 13.67
C PRO A 306 -16.82 22.27 14.63
N ASP A 307 -17.05 22.59 15.92
CA ASP A 307 -16.00 22.71 16.93
C ASP A 307 -15.35 21.34 17.19
N THR A 308 -16.15 20.32 17.49
CA THR A 308 -15.66 18.95 17.68
C THR A 308 -15.07 18.39 16.38
N ALA A 309 -15.67 18.69 15.25
CA ALA A 309 -15.17 18.29 13.95
C ALA A 309 -13.75 18.82 13.69
N PHE A 310 -13.51 20.10 14.03
CA PHE A 310 -12.20 20.71 13.85
C PHE A 310 -11.11 19.96 14.60
N ASP A 311 -11.34 19.57 15.84
CA ASP A 311 -10.37 18.84 16.65
C ASP A 311 -9.94 17.51 16.01
N TYR A 312 -10.90 16.73 15.49
CA TYR A 312 -10.62 15.47 14.82
C TYR A 312 -9.94 15.66 13.45
N LEU A 313 -10.39 16.63 12.65
CA LEU A 313 -9.82 16.94 11.35
C LEU A 313 -8.38 17.50 11.49
N TYR A 314 -8.13 18.31 12.51
CA TYR A 314 -6.79 18.81 12.80
C TYR A 314 -5.84 17.68 13.21
N LYS A 315 -6.28 16.74 14.06
CA LYS A 315 -5.51 15.52 14.36
C LYS A 315 -5.22 14.71 13.09
N ALA A 316 -6.21 14.58 12.21
CA ALA A 316 -6.02 13.88 10.93
C ALA A 316 -4.97 14.57 10.05
N SER A 317 -4.97 15.92 9.97
CA SER A 317 -4.01 16.68 9.15
C SER A 317 -2.56 16.57 9.64
N ILE A 318 -2.35 16.41 10.96
CA ILE A 318 -1.03 16.15 11.54
C ILE A 318 -0.54 14.74 11.18
N LEU A 319 -1.45 13.75 11.15
CA LEU A 319 -1.13 12.36 10.86
C LEU A 319 -0.92 12.10 9.35
N ASP A 320 -1.61 12.84 8.50
CA ASP A 320 -1.52 12.76 7.03
C ASP A 320 -1.65 14.16 6.41
N SER A 321 -0.55 14.91 6.43
CA SER A 321 -0.49 16.29 5.95
C SER A 321 -0.53 16.43 4.43
N MET A 322 -0.43 15.33 3.68
CA MET A 322 -0.44 15.31 2.22
C MET A 322 -1.83 14.97 1.63
N ASN A 323 -2.82 14.76 2.47
CA ASN A 323 -4.18 14.42 2.03
C ASN A 323 -5.02 15.69 1.84
N ALA A 324 -5.29 16.03 0.59
CA ALA A 324 -6.06 17.22 0.22
C ALA A 324 -7.49 17.26 0.81
N ASP A 325 -8.13 16.09 0.95
CA ASP A 325 -9.52 16.01 1.45
C ASP A 325 -9.61 16.38 2.94
N ILE A 326 -8.58 16.08 3.74
CA ILE A 326 -8.54 16.47 5.14
C ILE A 326 -8.52 18.01 5.25
N TRP A 327 -7.67 18.67 4.47
CA TRP A 327 -7.59 20.12 4.45
C TRP A 327 -8.86 20.78 3.92
N PHE A 328 -9.50 20.17 2.93
CA PHE A 328 -10.81 20.61 2.46
C PHE A 328 -11.88 20.59 3.56
N HIS A 329 -11.99 19.47 4.32
CA HIS A 329 -12.98 19.36 5.39
C HIS A 329 -12.63 20.26 6.59
N LEU A 330 -11.35 20.52 6.88
CA LEU A 330 -10.95 21.56 7.83
C LEU A 330 -11.49 22.95 7.39
N GLY A 331 -11.27 23.30 6.13
CA GLY A 331 -11.80 24.54 5.56
C GLY A 331 -13.33 24.61 5.66
N GLN A 332 -14.02 23.49 5.41
CA GLN A 332 -15.49 23.44 5.59
C GLN A 332 -15.91 23.66 7.06
N GLY A 333 -15.15 23.11 8.03
CA GLY A 333 -15.38 23.35 9.44
C GLY A 333 -15.27 24.84 9.77
N CYS A 334 -14.19 25.48 9.35
CA CYS A 334 -13.98 26.92 9.54
C CYS A 334 -15.06 27.78 8.86
N MET A 335 -15.53 27.39 7.65
CA MET A 335 -16.66 28.08 7.00
C MET A 335 -17.94 28.03 7.85
N ARG A 336 -18.20 26.92 8.56
CA ARG A 336 -19.37 26.79 9.45
C ARG A 336 -19.23 27.60 10.73
N LEU A 337 -17.99 27.82 11.18
CA LEU A 337 -17.65 28.70 12.30
C LEU A 337 -17.58 30.18 11.89
N GLU A 338 -17.80 30.47 10.60
CA GLU A 338 -17.64 31.81 10.00
C GLU A 338 -16.22 32.38 10.12
N ASP A 339 -15.23 31.51 10.38
CA ASP A 339 -13.81 31.87 10.34
C ASP A 339 -13.29 31.80 8.89
N TRP A 340 -13.54 32.91 8.17
CA TRP A 340 -13.21 32.99 6.75
C TRP A 340 -11.69 32.98 6.48
N SER A 341 -10.88 33.49 7.42
CA SER A 341 -9.43 33.55 7.30
C SER A 341 -8.81 32.15 7.37
N ASP A 342 -9.16 31.36 8.36
CA ASP A 342 -8.67 29.98 8.46
C ASP A 342 -9.31 29.09 7.39
N ALA A 343 -10.55 29.33 7.00
CA ALA A 343 -11.18 28.65 5.87
C ALA A 343 -10.40 28.87 4.56
N GLU A 344 -10.00 30.11 4.22
CA GLU A 344 -9.13 30.39 3.08
C GLU A 344 -7.84 29.59 3.13
N LYS A 345 -7.13 29.68 4.25
CA LYS A 345 -5.84 29.00 4.47
C LYS A 345 -5.92 27.48 4.23
N TYR A 346 -6.91 26.81 4.83
CA TYR A 346 -7.03 25.37 4.70
C TYR A 346 -7.53 24.93 3.33
N LEU A 347 -8.46 25.66 2.73
CA LEU A 347 -8.93 25.38 1.36
C LEU A 347 -7.82 25.63 0.33
N GLN A 348 -7.01 26.67 0.50
CA GLN A 348 -5.84 26.90 -0.33
C GLN A 348 -4.85 25.74 -0.23
N ARG A 349 -4.60 25.23 0.97
CA ARG A 349 -3.74 24.05 1.17
C ARG A 349 -4.30 22.79 0.48
N SER A 350 -5.61 22.59 0.51
CA SER A 350 -6.26 21.51 -0.24
C SER A 350 -6.02 21.63 -1.76
N ILE A 351 -6.16 22.85 -2.31
CA ILE A 351 -5.96 23.12 -3.74
C ILE A 351 -4.48 22.96 -4.13
N GLU A 352 -3.54 23.40 -3.29
CA GLU A 352 -2.09 23.18 -3.52
C GLU A 352 -1.72 21.69 -3.62
N LEU A 353 -2.35 20.85 -2.82
CA LEU A 353 -2.15 19.40 -2.82
C LEU A 353 -2.89 18.71 -3.97
N ASN A 354 -4.02 19.26 -4.38
CA ASN A 354 -4.81 18.77 -5.49
C ASN A 354 -5.51 19.94 -6.20
N GLU A 355 -4.87 20.45 -7.24
CA GLU A 355 -5.39 21.58 -8.05
C GLU A 355 -6.74 21.28 -8.72
N ARG A 356 -7.12 20.00 -8.78
CA ARG A 356 -8.38 19.53 -9.36
C ARG A 356 -9.44 19.20 -8.32
N ASN A 357 -9.25 19.58 -7.06
CA ASN A 357 -10.27 19.45 -6.02
C ASN A 357 -11.37 20.49 -6.27
N LYS A 358 -12.38 20.13 -7.06
CA LYS A 358 -13.46 21.04 -7.44
C LYS A 358 -14.29 21.51 -6.24
N GLU A 359 -14.45 20.63 -5.23
CA GLU A 359 -15.17 20.96 -4.00
C GLU A 359 -14.44 22.06 -3.23
N ALA A 360 -13.12 21.98 -3.15
CA ALA A 360 -12.29 23.03 -2.54
C ALA A 360 -12.30 24.33 -3.35
N LEU A 361 -12.26 24.25 -4.69
CA LEU A 361 -12.36 25.42 -5.58
C LEU A 361 -13.71 26.12 -5.44
N TYR A 362 -14.80 25.37 -5.32
CA TYR A 362 -16.12 25.94 -5.07
C TYR A 362 -16.18 26.59 -3.68
N ALA A 363 -15.71 25.90 -2.65
CA ALA A 363 -15.73 26.37 -1.28
C ALA A 363 -14.92 27.67 -1.11
N ILE A 364 -13.69 27.72 -1.64
CA ILE A 364 -12.84 28.92 -1.55
C ILE A 364 -13.45 30.09 -2.34
N GLY A 365 -14.08 29.81 -3.50
CA GLY A 365 -14.84 30.83 -4.22
C GLY A 365 -15.95 31.44 -3.39
N LYS A 366 -16.64 30.64 -2.54
CA LYS A 366 -17.65 31.12 -1.59
C LYS A 366 -17.03 31.91 -0.43
N VAL A 367 -15.87 31.47 0.08
CA VAL A 367 -15.12 32.21 1.11
C VAL A 367 -14.76 33.60 0.59
N TYR A 368 -14.22 33.73 -0.62
CA TYR A 368 -13.92 35.04 -1.21
C TYR A 368 -15.15 35.95 -1.43
N GLN A 369 -16.32 35.38 -1.73
CA GLN A 369 -17.55 36.13 -1.76
C GLN A 369 -17.90 36.74 -0.38
N LYS A 370 -17.69 35.95 0.70
CA LYS A 370 -17.93 36.42 2.07
C LYS A 370 -16.92 37.49 2.53
N MET A 371 -15.67 37.39 2.03
CA MET A 371 -14.61 38.37 2.28
C MET A 371 -14.70 39.60 1.37
N ASN A 372 -15.67 39.65 0.47
CA ASN A 372 -15.87 40.71 -0.56
C ASN A 372 -14.72 40.78 -1.59
N GLU A 373 -14.01 39.68 -1.84
CA GLU A 373 -12.96 39.55 -2.82
C GLU A 373 -13.50 38.94 -4.13
N LEU A 374 -14.32 39.71 -4.83
CA LEU A 374 -15.15 39.22 -5.94
C LEU A 374 -14.37 38.73 -7.16
N ASP A 375 -13.20 39.31 -7.45
CA ASP A 375 -12.36 38.87 -8.58
C ASP A 375 -11.76 37.49 -8.30
N ARG A 376 -11.16 37.29 -7.13
CA ARG A 376 -10.64 35.97 -6.71
C ARG A 376 -11.73 34.90 -6.69
N SER A 377 -12.93 35.28 -6.22
CA SER A 377 -14.09 34.38 -6.26
C SER A 377 -14.44 33.95 -7.69
N ARG A 378 -14.49 34.90 -8.62
CA ARG A 378 -14.83 34.61 -10.03
C ARG A 378 -13.85 33.66 -10.68
N ASP A 379 -12.55 33.87 -10.43
CA ASP A 379 -11.50 33.01 -10.98
C ASP A 379 -11.63 31.56 -10.52
N HIS A 380 -11.77 31.33 -9.21
CA HIS A 380 -11.91 29.97 -8.67
C HIS A 380 -13.21 29.28 -9.10
N LEU A 381 -14.34 30.05 -9.16
CA LEU A 381 -15.60 29.48 -9.62
C LEU A 381 -15.59 29.16 -11.13
N ALA A 382 -14.81 29.89 -11.93
CA ALA A 382 -14.63 29.59 -13.36
C ALA A 382 -13.86 28.26 -13.54
N ILE A 383 -12.79 28.04 -12.75
CA ILE A 383 -12.05 26.75 -12.74
C ILE A 383 -12.96 25.61 -12.28
N PHE A 384 -13.71 25.82 -11.19
CA PHE A 384 -14.71 24.83 -10.70
C PHE A 384 -15.69 24.43 -11.79
N LYS A 385 -16.25 25.41 -12.53
CA LYS A 385 -17.21 25.14 -13.60
C LYS A 385 -16.59 24.29 -14.71
N LYS A 386 -15.38 24.66 -15.18
CA LYS A 386 -14.66 23.90 -16.21
C LYS A 386 -14.42 22.45 -15.79
N LEU A 387 -13.97 22.22 -14.55
CA LEU A 387 -13.76 20.87 -14.02
C LEU A 387 -15.06 20.08 -13.85
N SER A 388 -16.13 20.76 -13.43
CA SER A 388 -17.45 20.13 -13.25
C SER A 388 -18.04 19.66 -14.58
N ASP A 389 -17.93 20.47 -15.64
CA ASP A 389 -18.39 20.12 -16.98
C ASP A 389 -17.58 18.91 -17.52
N PHE A 390 -16.23 18.94 -17.36
CA PHE A 390 -15.37 17.83 -17.74
C PHE A 390 -15.74 16.52 -17.02
N GLU A 391 -15.95 16.56 -15.70
CA GLU A 391 -16.31 15.35 -14.94
C GLU A 391 -17.66 14.78 -15.34
N LYS A 392 -18.65 15.65 -15.61
CA LYS A 392 -19.96 15.23 -16.06
C LYS A 392 -19.88 14.41 -17.35
N ASP A 393 -19.12 14.90 -18.34
CA ASP A 393 -19.01 14.24 -19.64
C ASP A 393 -18.18 12.94 -19.54
N ARG A 394 -17.09 12.97 -18.76
CA ARG A 394 -16.30 11.77 -18.44
C ARG A 394 -17.14 10.68 -17.77
N ASP A 395 -17.93 11.04 -16.77
CA ASP A 395 -18.70 10.09 -15.97
C ASP A 395 -19.87 9.50 -16.76
N ALA A 396 -20.39 10.23 -17.76
CA ALA A 396 -21.34 9.67 -18.72
C ALA A 396 -20.71 8.52 -19.51
N LEU A 397 -19.51 8.73 -20.10
CA LEU A 397 -18.77 7.69 -20.83
C LEU A 397 -18.39 6.50 -19.93
N LEU A 398 -17.92 6.77 -18.71
CA LEU A 398 -17.60 5.71 -17.75
C LEU A 398 -18.82 4.87 -17.36
N THR A 399 -19.98 5.50 -17.25
CA THR A 399 -21.24 4.81 -16.95
C THR A 399 -21.63 3.90 -18.10
N GLU A 400 -21.48 4.34 -19.36
CA GLU A 400 -21.73 3.51 -20.52
C GLU A 400 -20.77 2.32 -20.60
N ILE A 401 -19.47 2.53 -20.35
CA ILE A 401 -18.48 1.45 -20.29
C ILE A 401 -18.85 0.42 -19.19
N ARG A 402 -19.35 0.89 -18.04
CA ARG A 402 -19.77 -0.01 -16.95
C ARG A 402 -20.96 -0.89 -17.35
N VAL A 403 -21.90 -0.34 -18.09
CA VAL A 403 -23.08 -1.06 -18.59
C VAL A 403 -22.71 -2.00 -19.74
N ARG A 404 -21.79 -1.58 -20.62
CA ARG A 404 -21.38 -2.30 -21.82
C ARG A 404 -19.86 -2.51 -21.88
N PRO A 405 -19.26 -3.27 -20.96
CA PRO A 405 -17.81 -3.37 -20.79
C PRO A 405 -17.06 -4.06 -21.94
N THR A 406 -17.78 -4.71 -22.84
CA THR A 406 -17.23 -5.37 -24.04
C THR A 406 -17.30 -4.51 -25.31
N GLU A 407 -17.95 -3.35 -25.23
CA GLU A 407 -18.04 -2.41 -26.36
C GLU A 407 -16.76 -1.58 -26.48
N LEU A 408 -15.83 -2.05 -27.30
CA LEU A 408 -14.48 -1.49 -27.38
C LEU A 408 -14.45 -0.03 -27.87
N LYS A 409 -15.45 0.38 -28.66
CA LYS A 409 -15.60 1.75 -29.17
C LYS A 409 -15.68 2.77 -28.02
N LEU A 410 -16.39 2.46 -26.94
CA LEU A 410 -16.55 3.35 -25.78
C LEU A 410 -15.22 3.69 -25.11
N TYR A 411 -14.29 2.72 -25.06
CA TYR A 411 -12.96 2.97 -24.51
C TYR A 411 -12.15 3.93 -25.40
N ARG A 412 -12.30 3.84 -26.75
CA ARG A 412 -11.63 4.78 -27.65
C ARG A 412 -12.25 6.17 -27.54
N GLU A 413 -13.58 6.28 -27.45
CA GLU A 413 -14.28 7.56 -27.23
C GLU A 413 -13.82 8.23 -25.93
N LEU A 414 -13.70 7.47 -24.85
CA LEU A 414 -13.17 7.99 -23.56
C LEU A 414 -11.69 8.39 -23.70
N ALA A 415 -10.88 7.66 -24.47
CA ALA A 415 -9.48 8.02 -24.68
C ALA A 415 -9.36 9.32 -25.49
N ILE A 416 -10.15 9.49 -26.54
CA ILE A 416 -10.21 10.74 -27.32
C ILE A 416 -10.66 11.90 -26.44
N PHE A 417 -11.68 11.68 -25.61
CA PHE A 417 -12.16 12.69 -24.66
C PHE A 417 -11.05 13.12 -23.71
N TYR A 418 -10.30 12.18 -23.14
CA TYR A 418 -9.16 12.50 -22.27
C TYR A 418 -8.06 13.27 -23.02
N GLU A 419 -7.73 12.86 -24.24
CA GLU A 419 -6.69 13.52 -25.05
C GLU A 419 -7.07 14.97 -25.39
N GLN A 420 -8.32 15.25 -25.73
CA GLN A 420 -8.84 16.58 -26.00
C GLN A 420 -8.75 17.54 -24.81
N HIS A 421 -8.59 17.00 -23.60
CA HIS A 421 -8.49 17.77 -22.36
C HIS A 421 -7.08 17.67 -21.72
N ASP A 422 -6.06 17.29 -22.48
CA ASP A 422 -4.65 17.16 -22.04
C ASP A 422 -4.40 16.08 -20.97
N TYR A 423 -5.27 15.05 -20.88
CA TYR A 423 -5.13 13.90 -19.99
C TYR A 423 -4.51 12.71 -20.74
N VAL A 424 -3.32 12.92 -21.32
CA VAL A 424 -2.66 11.96 -22.22
C VAL A 424 -2.35 10.62 -21.51
N THR A 425 -2.00 10.68 -20.23
CA THR A 425 -1.71 9.48 -19.43
C THR A 425 -2.96 8.62 -19.23
N GLU A 426 -4.08 9.25 -18.88
CA GLU A 426 -5.39 8.61 -18.69
C GLU A 426 -5.90 8.03 -20.02
N ALA A 427 -5.75 8.76 -21.12
CA ALA A 427 -6.09 8.27 -22.45
C ALA A 427 -5.30 6.98 -22.78
N ALA A 428 -3.98 6.99 -22.56
CA ALA A 428 -3.14 5.81 -22.78
C ALA A 428 -3.53 4.64 -21.84
N GLU A 429 -3.99 4.91 -20.62
CA GLU A 429 -4.47 3.87 -19.70
C GLU A 429 -5.74 3.22 -20.20
N VAL A 430 -6.70 4.01 -20.65
CA VAL A 430 -7.97 3.50 -21.23
C VAL A 430 -7.70 2.67 -22.47
N LEU A 431 -6.81 3.12 -23.38
CA LEU A 431 -6.44 2.34 -24.57
C LEU A 431 -5.73 1.03 -24.22
N ARG A 432 -4.89 0.98 -23.17
CA ARG A 432 -4.29 -0.30 -22.70
C ARG A 432 -5.36 -1.30 -22.30
N LYS A 433 -6.43 -0.84 -21.64
CA LYS A 433 -7.57 -1.69 -21.27
C LYS A 433 -8.30 -2.19 -22.53
N SER A 434 -8.54 -1.32 -23.50
CA SER A 434 -9.17 -1.67 -24.77
C SER A 434 -8.36 -2.72 -25.55
N VAL A 435 -7.04 -2.53 -25.66
CA VAL A 435 -6.12 -3.50 -26.27
C VAL A 435 -6.15 -4.86 -25.57
N TYR A 436 -6.17 -4.86 -24.23
CA TYR A 436 -6.31 -6.10 -23.45
C TYR A 436 -7.62 -6.84 -23.77
N LEU A 437 -8.71 -6.11 -24.00
CA LEU A 437 -10.01 -6.65 -24.37
C LEU A 437 -10.10 -7.08 -25.84
N GLY A 438 -9.04 -6.87 -26.63
CA GLY A 438 -8.92 -7.35 -27.99
C GLY A 438 -9.07 -6.28 -29.08
N ASP A 439 -9.08 -4.99 -28.72
CA ASP A 439 -9.16 -3.88 -29.65
C ASP A 439 -7.86 -3.68 -30.42
N LYS A 440 -7.90 -3.99 -31.71
CA LYS A 440 -6.73 -3.86 -32.60
C LYS A 440 -6.46 -2.40 -32.99
N GLU A 441 -7.50 -1.58 -33.18
CA GLU A 441 -7.39 -0.18 -33.56
C GLU A 441 -6.77 0.65 -32.41
N ALA A 442 -7.18 0.41 -31.17
CA ALA A 442 -6.61 1.06 -29.97
C ALA A 442 -5.08 0.85 -29.83
N LYS A 443 -4.50 -0.18 -30.45
CA LYS A 443 -3.06 -0.47 -30.36
C LYS A 443 -2.19 0.58 -31.05
N GLU A 444 -2.62 1.09 -32.18
CA GLU A 444 -1.89 2.13 -32.93
C GLU A 444 -1.95 3.46 -32.19
N GLU A 445 -3.14 3.84 -31.72
CA GLU A 445 -3.33 5.05 -30.91
C GLU A 445 -2.53 5.00 -29.61
N LEU A 446 -2.53 3.85 -28.92
CA LEU A 446 -1.73 3.66 -27.72
C LEU A 446 -0.23 3.84 -27.96
N ASN A 447 0.29 3.37 -29.10
CA ASN A 447 1.70 3.53 -29.45
C ASN A 447 2.03 5.01 -29.72
N ARG A 448 1.13 5.74 -30.38
CA ARG A 448 1.25 7.19 -30.59
C ARG A 448 1.32 7.95 -29.25
N LEU A 449 0.38 7.69 -28.33
CA LEU A 449 0.36 8.35 -27.03
C LEU A 449 1.58 8.02 -26.16
N LYS A 450 2.09 6.78 -26.22
CA LYS A 450 3.33 6.42 -25.52
C LYS A 450 4.52 7.24 -25.98
N SER A 451 4.65 7.47 -27.30
CA SER A 451 5.73 8.29 -27.84
C SER A 451 5.64 9.73 -27.36
N LEU A 452 4.44 10.28 -27.21
CA LEU A 452 4.21 11.63 -26.65
C LEU A 452 4.62 11.69 -25.17
N ILE A 453 4.20 10.72 -24.36
CA ILE A 453 4.54 10.65 -22.93
C ILE A 453 6.06 10.50 -22.70
N GLU A 454 6.77 9.76 -23.57
CA GLU A 454 8.24 9.61 -23.47
C GLU A 454 9.00 10.87 -23.88
N ILE A 455 8.42 11.71 -24.71
CA ILE A 455 8.99 13.02 -25.09
C ILE A 455 8.85 14.04 -23.95
N ASP A 456 7.69 14.08 -23.28
CA ASP A 456 7.43 14.99 -22.14
C ASP A 456 8.26 14.65 -20.87
N GLN A 457 8.79 13.43 -20.78
CA GLN A 457 9.62 12.98 -19.65
C GLN A 457 11.14 13.19 -19.87
N ARG A 458 11.54 13.76 -21.00
CA ARG A 458 12.93 14.09 -21.32
C ARG A 458 13.19 15.59 -21.17
#